data_9a3d64d70cc10bd5ceb825b8dd9b07ad
#
_entry.id   9a3d64d70cc10bd5ceb825b8dd9b07ad
#
_cell.length_a   1.000
_cell.length_b   1.000
_cell.length_c   1.000
_cell.angle_alpha   90.00
_cell.angle_beta   90.00
_cell.angle_gamma   90.00
#
_symmetry.space_group_name_H-M   'P 1'
#
loop_
_entity.id
_entity.type
_entity.pdbx_description
1 polymer ?
#
loop_
_entity_poly.entity_id
_entity_poly.type
_entity_poly.pdbx_seq_one_letter_code
_entity_poly.pdbx_strand_id
1 'polypeptide(L)'
;MLKPEPKKIFVDIMQSYDSNSVTGIQRVVRSIVDCLVTLHTDYEICLVYMTKTGYCITQNILYDHYGTGSGEESPEIHFSGYDIFLGLDLNFRTLNHVHLNEMKLKGIKIYFFVYDILQLQDPHYFPDECLFHFKRWS
;
A
#
# COMPACT_ATOMS: atom_id res chain seq x y z
N MET A 1 -21.84 22.41 14.19
CA MET A 1 -21.47 20.99 14.45
C MET A 1 -20.51 20.54 13.36
N LEU A 2 -19.28 20.25 13.71
CA LEU A 2 -18.30 19.73 12.74
C LEU A 2 -18.75 18.34 12.31
N LYS A 3 -18.86 18.09 11.01
CA LYS A 3 -19.04 16.74 10.49
C LYS A 3 -17.84 15.88 10.95
N PRO A 4 -18.06 14.69 11.49
CA PRO A 4 -16.93 13.81 11.79
C PRO A 4 -16.14 13.55 10.52
N GLU A 5 -14.82 13.55 10.62
CA GLU A 5 -13.98 13.20 9.47
C GLU A 5 -14.34 11.79 8.98
N PRO A 6 -14.39 11.58 7.66
CA PRO A 6 -14.67 10.26 7.12
C PRO A 6 -13.58 9.29 7.52
N LYS A 7 -13.95 8.07 7.85
CA LYS A 7 -13.02 6.97 8.04
C LYS A 7 -12.32 6.68 6.73
N LYS A 8 -11.05 6.32 6.76
CA LYS A 8 -10.24 6.12 5.56
C LYS A 8 -9.75 4.69 5.45
N ILE A 9 -9.65 4.19 4.23
CA ILE A 9 -8.89 2.99 3.88
C ILE A 9 -7.69 3.45 3.08
N PHE A 10 -6.51 3.35 3.68
CA PHE A 10 -5.24 3.62 3.03
C PHE A 10 -4.77 2.35 2.31
N VAL A 11 -4.67 2.40 1.00
CA VAL A 11 -4.27 1.27 0.16
C VAL A 11 -2.86 1.50 -0.34
N ASP A 12 -1.91 0.69 0.14
CA ASP A 12 -0.51 0.75 -0.31
C ASP A 12 -0.36 0.09 -1.67
N ILE A 13 0.09 0.88 -2.64
CA ILE A 13 0.28 0.50 -4.04
C ILE A 13 1.70 0.78 -4.52
N MET A 14 2.68 0.73 -3.62
CA MET A 14 4.06 1.17 -3.84
C MET A 14 4.69 0.63 -5.11
N GLN A 15 4.60 -0.67 -5.37
CA GLN A 15 5.21 -1.26 -6.57
C GLN A 15 4.48 -0.88 -7.85
N SER A 16 3.16 -0.79 -7.81
CA SER A 16 2.36 -0.34 -8.95
C SER A 16 2.60 1.13 -9.27
N TYR A 17 3.02 1.92 -8.27
CA TYR A 17 3.41 3.32 -8.45
C TYR A 17 4.79 3.47 -9.09
N ASP A 18 5.78 2.69 -8.61
CA ASP A 18 7.19 2.86 -8.98
C ASP A 18 7.57 2.10 -10.27
N SER A 19 6.72 1.21 -10.74
CA SER A 19 7.04 0.30 -11.83
C SER A 19 6.08 0.43 -13.00
N ASN A 20 6.65 0.67 -14.18
CA ASN A 20 5.92 0.61 -15.46
C ASN A 20 5.64 -0.84 -15.92
N SER A 21 6.09 -1.84 -15.18
CA SER A 21 5.87 -3.23 -15.52
C SER A 21 4.46 -3.67 -15.15
N VAL A 22 3.80 -4.42 -16.03
CA VAL A 22 2.46 -4.95 -15.80
C VAL A 22 2.57 -6.44 -15.57
N THR A 23 2.91 -6.82 -14.35
CA THR A 23 2.90 -8.23 -13.93
C THR A 23 1.49 -8.71 -13.57
N GLY A 24 1.34 -10.01 -13.33
CA GLY A 24 0.07 -10.58 -12.87
C GLY A 24 -0.42 -9.96 -11.56
N ILE A 25 0.49 -9.74 -10.60
CA ILE A 25 0.17 -9.12 -9.31
C ILE A 25 -0.34 -7.69 -9.49
N GLN A 26 0.33 -6.88 -10.30
CA GLN A 26 -0.09 -5.50 -10.55
C GLN A 26 -1.45 -5.41 -11.25
N ARG A 27 -1.80 -6.38 -12.09
CA ARG A 27 -3.16 -6.48 -12.66
C ARG A 27 -4.19 -6.74 -11.57
N VAL A 28 -3.90 -7.64 -10.63
CA VAL A 28 -4.78 -7.92 -9.49
C VAL A 28 -4.92 -6.70 -8.59
N VAL A 29 -3.81 -6.03 -8.26
CA VAL A 29 -3.81 -4.78 -7.47
C VAL A 29 -4.73 -3.75 -8.11
N ARG A 30 -4.57 -3.48 -9.41
CA ARG A 30 -5.41 -2.53 -10.15
C ARG A 30 -6.88 -2.92 -10.11
N SER A 31 -7.20 -4.18 -10.40
CA SER A 31 -8.59 -4.65 -10.39
C SER A 31 -9.23 -4.49 -9.02
N ILE A 32 -8.50 -4.78 -7.93
CA ILE A 32 -9.01 -4.59 -6.57
C ILE A 32 -9.21 -3.11 -6.27
N VAL A 33 -8.26 -2.25 -6.65
CA VAL A 33 -8.38 -0.80 -6.45
C VAL A 33 -9.59 -0.24 -7.22
N ASP A 34 -9.75 -0.63 -8.49
CA ASP A 34 -10.92 -0.22 -9.30
C ASP A 34 -12.24 -0.61 -8.63
N CYS A 35 -12.30 -1.81 -8.07
CA CYS A 35 -13.46 -2.24 -7.31
C CYS A 35 -13.64 -1.41 -6.03
N LEU A 36 -12.57 -1.17 -5.26
CA LEU A 36 -12.65 -0.43 -4.01
C LEU A 36 -13.13 1.01 -4.20
N VAL A 37 -12.64 1.71 -5.23
CA VAL A 37 -13.04 3.11 -5.49
C VAL A 37 -14.47 3.24 -6.00
N THR A 38 -15.05 2.16 -6.54
CA THR A 38 -16.45 2.12 -6.99
C THR A 38 -17.41 1.63 -5.92
N LEU A 39 -16.91 1.08 -4.81
CA LEU A 39 -17.75 0.62 -3.71
C LEU A 39 -18.40 1.82 -2.99
N HIS A 40 -19.70 1.75 -2.81
CA HIS A 40 -20.42 2.67 -1.93
C HIS A 40 -20.19 2.25 -0.48
N THR A 41 -19.27 2.90 0.18
CA THR A 41 -18.94 2.62 1.59
C THR A 41 -18.88 3.93 2.38
N ASP A 42 -18.92 3.83 3.70
CA ASP A 42 -18.69 4.97 4.61
C ASP A 42 -17.21 5.33 4.73
N TYR A 43 -16.33 4.63 4.00
CA TYR A 43 -14.90 4.87 4.00
C TYR A 43 -14.47 5.62 2.74
N GLU A 44 -13.59 6.59 2.92
CA GLU A 44 -12.84 7.21 1.84
C GLU A 44 -11.65 6.33 1.45
N ILE A 45 -11.49 6.01 0.18
CA ILE A 45 -10.36 5.23 -0.33
C ILE A 45 -9.21 6.15 -0.68
N CYS A 46 -8.08 5.98 -0.01
CA CYS A 46 -6.86 6.76 -0.20
C CYS A 46 -5.74 5.85 -0.70
N LEU A 47 -5.26 6.07 -1.92
CA LEU A 47 -4.10 5.35 -2.43
C LEU A 47 -2.83 5.98 -1.87
N VAL A 48 -1.92 5.16 -1.36
CA VAL A 48 -0.69 5.61 -0.73
C VAL A 48 0.53 4.89 -1.26
N TYR A 49 1.66 5.55 -1.19
CA TYR A 49 2.97 4.99 -1.49
C TYR A 49 4.00 5.48 -0.48
N MET A 50 5.04 4.70 -0.25
CA MET A 50 6.11 5.02 0.69
C MET A 50 7.16 5.92 0.04
N THR A 51 7.52 6.98 0.73
CA THR A 51 8.68 7.83 0.43
C THR A 51 9.75 7.70 1.51
N LYS A 52 10.86 8.40 1.36
CA LYS A 52 11.90 8.45 2.38
C LYS A 52 11.43 9.04 3.71
N THR A 53 10.42 9.89 3.68
CA THR A 53 9.87 10.59 4.85
C THR A 53 8.60 9.98 5.42
N GLY A 54 7.97 9.06 4.71
CA GLY A 54 6.72 8.38 5.12
C GLY A 54 5.77 8.12 3.97
N TYR A 55 4.55 7.76 4.31
CA TYR A 55 3.50 7.53 3.31
C TYR A 55 2.96 8.84 2.76
N CYS A 56 2.77 8.88 1.45
CA CYS A 56 2.14 9.98 0.73
C CYS A 56 0.89 9.50 0.01
N ILE A 57 -0.11 10.38 -0.09
CA ILE A 57 -1.32 10.11 -0.87
C ILE A 57 -1.06 10.41 -2.34
N THR A 58 -1.62 9.59 -3.22
CA THR A 58 -1.61 9.83 -4.65
C THR A 58 -3.02 9.72 -5.22
N GLN A 59 -3.33 10.61 -6.14
CA GLN A 59 -4.62 10.63 -6.81
C GLN A 59 -4.58 10.03 -8.24
N ASN A 60 -3.41 9.83 -8.82
CA ASN A 60 -3.26 9.69 -10.27
C ASN A 60 -2.79 8.32 -10.77
N ILE A 61 -2.79 7.27 -9.95
CA ILE A 61 -2.09 6.02 -10.35
C ILE A 61 -2.87 5.13 -11.30
N LEU A 62 -4.16 5.23 -11.34
CA LEU A 62 -4.96 4.32 -12.15
C LEU A 62 -5.04 4.71 -13.63
N TYR A 63 -4.76 5.96 -13.96
CA TYR A 63 -5.02 6.48 -15.29
C TYR A 63 -3.81 7.03 -16.04
N ASP A 64 -2.72 7.35 -15.36
CA ASP A 64 -1.58 8.00 -16.00
C ASP A 64 -0.30 7.18 -15.88
N HIS A 65 -0.18 6.20 -16.76
CA HIS A 65 1.05 5.41 -16.91
C HIS A 65 2.24 6.24 -17.43
N TYR A 66 2.02 7.50 -17.79
CA TYR A 66 2.98 8.36 -18.48
C TYR A 66 3.10 9.75 -17.88
N GLY A 67 2.40 10.03 -16.79
CA GLY A 67 2.52 11.31 -16.10
C GLY A 67 3.82 11.35 -15.31
N THR A 68 4.77 12.13 -15.77
CA THR A 68 5.83 12.68 -14.93
C THR A 68 5.14 13.36 -13.75
N GLY A 69 5.06 12.67 -12.62
CA GLY A 69 4.49 13.26 -11.43
C GLY A 69 5.20 14.57 -11.13
N SER A 70 4.52 15.66 -11.34
CA SER A 70 4.91 16.93 -10.76
C SER A 70 4.98 16.70 -9.26
N GLY A 71 6.18 16.76 -8.70
CA GLY A 71 6.46 16.44 -7.31
C GLY A 71 5.87 17.50 -6.36
N GLU A 72 4.55 17.58 -6.33
CA GLU A 72 3.87 18.20 -5.22
C GLU A 72 3.93 17.19 -4.07
N GLU A 73 4.73 17.53 -3.07
CA GLU A 73 4.77 16.81 -1.80
C GLU A 73 3.34 16.76 -1.26
N SER A 74 2.76 15.56 -1.27
CA SER A 74 1.48 15.34 -0.62
C SER A 74 1.60 15.69 0.84
N PRO A 75 0.59 16.32 1.43
CA PRO A 75 0.61 16.63 2.86
C PRO A 75 0.81 15.34 3.66
N GLU A 76 1.51 15.45 4.77
CA GLU A 76 1.72 14.35 5.71
C GLU A 76 0.39 13.68 6.05
N ILE A 77 0.37 12.35 5.98
CA ILE A 77 -0.84 11.59 6.25
C ILE A 77 -1.06 11.51 7.76
N HIS A 78 -2.20 11.99 8.21
CA HIS A 78 -2.65 11.81 9.58
C HIS A 78 -3.58 10.59 9.67
N PHE A 79 -3.12 9.58 10.38
CA PHE A 79 -3.89 8.36 10.64
C PHE A 79 -4.73 8.52 11.90
N SER A 80 -5.97 8.04 11.86
CA SER A 80 -6.87 7.95 13.01
C SER A 80 -7.13 6.49 13.40
N GLY A 81 -7.48 6.24 14.67
CA GLY A 81 -7.73 4.88 15.17
C GLY A 81 -8.92 4.15 14.53
N TYR A 82 -9.69 4.84 13.70
CA TYR A 82 -10.82 4.26 12.95
C TYR A 82 -10.48 3.90 11.51
N ASP A 83 -9.27 4.23 11.07
CA ASP A 83 -8.80 3.98 9.73
C ASP A 83 -8.34 2.53 9.56
N ILE A 84 -8.25 2.13 8.30
CA ILE A 84 -7.75 0.82 7.89
C ILE A 84 -6.54 1.05 6.98
N PHE A 85 -5.48 0.28 7.18
CA PHE A 85 -4.36 0.21 6.25
C PHE A 85 -4.39 -1.15 5.54
N LEU A 86 -4.36 -1.13 4.22
CA LEU A 86 -4.36 -2.30 3.37
C LEU A 86 -3.08 -2.33 2.53
N GLY A 87 -2.15 -3.19 2.90
CA GLY A 87 -0.98 -3.51 2.09
C GLY A 87 -1.38 -4.44 0.95
N LEU A 88 -1.80 -3.88 -0.16
CA LEU A 88 -2.33 -4.62 -1.30
C LEU A 88 -1.24 -5.04 -2.27
N ASP A 89 -0.18 -4.25 -2.42
CA ASP A 89 0.91 -4.50 -3.35
C ASP A 89 2.07 -5.28 -2.71
N LEU A 90 3.03 -5.70 -3.51
CA LEU A 90 4.28 -6.31 -3.04
C LEU A 90 5.18 -5.26 -2.39
N ASN A 91 5.02 -5.05 -1.11
CA ASN A 91 5.71 -4.01 -0.36
C ASN A 91 6.84 -4.51 0.56
N PHE A 92 7.22 -5.77 0.45
CA PHE A 92 8.24 -6.40 1.33
C PHE A 92 9.61 -5.68 1.32
N ARG A 93 9.93 -4.94 0.25
CA ARG A 93 11.18 -4.15 0.15
C ARG A 93 11.06 -2.76 0.77
N THR A 94 9.85 -2.22 0.78
CA THR A 94 9.58 -0.83 1.20
C THR A 94 8.88 -0.74 2.54
N LEU A 95 8.48 -1.89 3.10
CA LEU A 95 7.77 -1.96 4.36
C LEU A 95 8.63 -1.38 5.49
N ASN A 96 8.12 -0.36 6.14
CA ASN A 96 8.78 0.27 7.27
C ASN A 96 8.12 -0.11 8.59
N HIS A 97 8.78 -0.95 9.37
CA HIS A 97 8.29 -1.42 10.66
C HIS A 97 8.02 -0.29 11.67
N VAL A 98 8.76 0.81 11.58
CA VAL A 98 8.53 1.98 12.45
C VAL A 98 7.14 2.56 12.17
N HIS A 99 6.82 2.82 10.92
CA HIS A 99 5.49 3.35 10.54
C HIS A 99 4.36 2.38 10.84
N LEU A 100 4.57 1.08 10.66
CA LEU A 100 3.57 0.07 11.02
C LEU A 100 3.32 0.04 12.53
N ASN A 101 4.36 0.15 13.34
CA ASN A 101 4.22 0.22 14.78
C ASN A 101 3.50 1.50 15.23
N GLU A 102 3.80 2.64 14.60
CA GLU A 102 3.09 3.89 14.85
C GLU A 102 1.60 3.78 14.53
N MET A 103 1.26 3.21 13.37
CA MET A 103 -0.14 2.94 13.00
C MET A 103 -0.83 2.03 14.01
N LYS A 104 -0.16 0.96 14.43
CA LYS A 104 -0.67 0.01 15.42
C LYS A 104 -0.92 0.66 16.76
N LEU A 105 -0.01 1.52 17.22
CA LEU A 105 -0.17 2.29 18.46
C LEU A 105 -1.35 3.26 18.40
N LYS A 106 -1.68 3.78 17.23
CA LYS A 106 -2.87 4.61 16.98
C LYS A 106 -4.17 3.81 16.86
N GLY A 107 -4.11 2.48 16.90
CA GLY A 107 -5.28 1.59 16.85
C GLY A 107 -5.77 1.30 15.40
N ILE A 108 -4.97 1.62 14.39
CA ILE A 108 -5.31 1.36 12.99
C ILE A 108 -5.31 -0.15 12.74
N LYS A 109 -6.30 -0.64 12.03
CA LYS A 109 -6.36 -2.02 11.58
C LYS A 109 -5.50 -2.19 10.33
N ILE A 110 -4.51 -3.08 10.42
CA ILE A 110 -3.55 -3.32 9.35
C ILE A 110 -3.82 -4.70 8.75
N TYR A 111 -4.00 -4.73 7.42
CA TYR A 111 -4.18 -5.95 6.66
C TYR A 111 -3.19 -5.99 5.50
N PHE A 112 -2.66 -7.18 5.22
CA PHE A 112 -1.82 -7.43 4.06
C PHE A 112 -2.44 -8.49 3.16
N PHE A 113 -2.32 -8.28 1.86
CA PHE A 113 -2.68 -9.27 0.88
C PHE A 113 -1.45 -10.14 0.56
N VAL A 114 -1.55 -11.43 0.81
CA VAL A 114 -0.47 -12.39 0.57
C VAL A 114 -0.78 -13.16 -0.71
N TYR A 115 0.00 -12.94 -1.76
CA TYR A 115 -0.20 -13.57 -3.07
C TYR A 115 0.27 -15.01 -3.10
N ASP A 116 1.45 -15.27 -2.50
CA ASP A 116 1.97 -16.62 -2.34
C ASP A 116 2.99 -16.68 -1.18
N ILE A 117 3.34 -17.89 -0.79
CA ILE A 117 4.33 -18.18 0.24
C ILE A 117 5.39 -19.16 -0.28
N LEU A 118 5.57 -19.25 -1.60
CA LEU A 118 6.50 -20.19 -2.23
C LEU A 118 7.92 -20.02 -1.73
N GLN A 119 8.36 -18.79 -1.45
CA GLN A 119 9.68 -18.49 -0.90
C GLN A 119 9.91 -19.13 0.48
N LEU A 120 8.86 -19.39 1.25
CA LEU A 120 8.96 -20.10 2.53
C LEU A 120 8.91 -21.62 2.34
N GLN A 121 8.12 -22.10 1.38
CA GLN A 121 7.94 -23.53 1.13
C GLN A 121 9.13 -24.14 0.41
N ASP A 122 9.62 -23.47 -0.62
CA ASP A 122 10.69 -23.94 -1.49
C ASP A 122 11.79 -22.88 -1.72
N PRO A 123 12.52 -22.49 -0.66
CA PRO A 123 13.47 -21.38 -0.70
C PRO A 123 14.62 -21.57 -1.70
N HIS A 124 14.98 -22.81 -2.02
CA HIS A 124 16.08 -23.11 -2.93
C HIS A 124 15.86 -22.70 -4.40
N TYR A 125 14.60 -22.40 -4.78
CA TYR A 125 14.29 -21.88 -6.11
C TYR A 125 14.39 -20.36 -6.22
N PHE A 126 14.66 -19.65 -5.12
CA PHE A 126 14.68 -18.20 -5.07
C PHE A 126 16.07 -17.66 -4.75
N PRO A 127 16.48 -16.53 -5.34
CA PRO A 127 17.73 -15.86 -4.96
C PRO A 127 17.74 -15.44 -3.48
N ASP A 128 18.92 -15.47 -2.87
CA ASP A 128 19.10 -15.13 -1.45
C ASP A 128 18.55 -13.74 -1.08
N GLU A 129 18.66 -12.78 -1.98
CA GLU A 129 18.09 -11.44 -1.79
C GLU A 129 16.56 -11.47 -1.59
N CYS A 130 15.87 -12.27 -2.38
CA CYS A 130 14.41 -12.41 -2.25
C CYS A 130 14.04 -13.06 -0.92
N LEU A 131 14.80 -14.10 -0.51
CA LEU A 131 14.58 -14.79 0.76
C LEU A 131 14.83 -13.90 1.96
N PHE A 132 15.88 -13.06 1.90
CA PHE A 132 16.20 -12.13 2.96
C PHE A 132 15.06 -11.12 3.19
N HIS A 133 14.57 -10.52 2.14
CA HIS A 133 13.48 -9.55 2.24
C HIS A 133 12.19 -10.20 2.70
N PHE A 134 11.88 -11.41 2.22
CA PHE A 134 10.67 -12.13 2.59
C PHE A 134 10.67 -12.57 4.06
N LYS A 135 11.77 -13.13 4.56
CA LYS A 135 11.93 -13.51 5.97
C LYS A 135 11.82 -12.33 6.93
N ARG A 136 12.17 -11.14 6.46
CA ARG A 136 12.06 -9.93 7.27
C ARG A 136 10.64 -9.39 7.34
N TRP A 137 9.83 -9.74 6.34
CA TRP A 137 8.44 -9.34 6.27
C TRP A 137 7.52 -10.32 7.04
N SER A 138 7.79 -11.61 6.98
CA SER A 138 7.03 -12.68 7.66
C SER A 138 7.37 -12.79 9.14
#